data_8862134917ae3e2ebb3280e6b7df48ad
#
_entry.id   8862134917ae3e2ebb3280e6b7df48ad
#
_cell.length_a   1.000
_cell.length_b   1.000
_cell.length_c   1.000
_cell.angle_alpha   90.00
_cell.angle_beta   90.00
_cell.angle_gamma   90.00
#
_symmetry.space_group_name_H-M   'P 1'
#
loop_
_entity.id
_entity.type
_entity.pdbx_description
1 polymer ?
#
loop_
_entity_poly.entity_id
_entity_poly.type
_entity_poly.pdbx_seq_one_letter_code
_entity_poly.pdbx_strand_id
1 'polypeptide(L)'
;GGGLIYYKRGTPDNKVDVYAELYGTGVAWGSSISDYLRLEERDYNLGSGYSVKAFTGLAYDKRWAFLIDLENYHIFTWKGYEPDIDWNAVDPTKLNVQGDAGNARLTVFSTTLAYMSKHKWNIALRNRYFSRRTHYKYHKDIDSSTYDIMLTLGWRI
;
A
#
# COMPACT_ATOMS: atom_id res chain seq x y z
N GLY A 1 6.78 9.47 -10.98
CA GLY A 1 7.32 8.12 -10.93
C GLY A 1 7.78 7.60 -12.29
N GLY A 2 8.40 6.48 -12.29
CA GLY A 2 8.83 5.79 -13.50
C GLY A 2 9.19 4.35 -13.21
N GLY A 3 9.28 3.53 -14.26
CA GLY A 3 9.54 2.11 -14.09
C GLY A 3 10.03 1.43 -15.36
N LEU A 4 10.30 0.15 -15.21
CA LEU A 4 10.70 -0.74 -16.28
C LEU A 4 9.63 -1.81 -16.44
N ILE A 5 9.30 -2.11 -17.68
CA ILE A 5 8.33 -3.14 -18.04
C ILE A 5 9.01 -4.15 -18.95
N TYR A 6 8.82 -5.41 -18.62
CA TYR A 6 9.21 -6.54 -19.48
C TYR A 6 7.96 -7.31 -19.86
N TYR A 7 7.80 -7.57 -21.14
CA TYR A 7 6.72 -8.42 -21.67
C TYR A 7 7.25 -9.37 -22.72
N LYS A 8 6.93 -10.65 -22.54
CA LYS A 8 7.19 -11.69 -23.53
C LYS A 8 5.89 -12.42 -23.86
N ARG A 9 5.49 -12.34 -25.10
CA ARG A 9 4.30 -13.05 -25.59
C ARG A 9 4.62 -14.52 -25.89
N GLY A 10 3.69 -15.39 -25.54
CA GLY A 10 3.71 -16.80 -25.91
C GLY A 10 3.60 -17.02 -27.43
N THR A 11 4.09 -18.14 -27.87
CA THR A 11 3.98 -18.63 -29.27
C THR A 11 2.90 -19.70 -29.35
N PRO A 12 2.49 -20.13 -30.55
CA PRO A 12 1.59 -21.27 -30.72
C PRO A 12 2.07 -22.55 -30.02
N ASP A 13 3.39 -22.77 -30.00
CA ASP A 13 4.02 -23.94 -29.38
C ASP A 13 4.23 -23.74 -27.86
N ASN A 14 4.41 -22.49 -27.41
CA ASN A 14 4.56 -22.14 -26.02
C ASN A 14 3.52 -21.07 -25.66
N LYS A 15 2.41 -21.49 -25.10
CA LYS A 15 1.24 -20.65 -24.78
C LYS A 15 1.39 -19.82 -23.50
N VAL A 16 2.62 -19.58 -23.05
CA VAL A 16 2.90 -18.82 -21.83
C VAL A 16 3.29 -17.39 -22.17
N ASP A 17 2.46 -16.43 -21.75
CA ASP A 17 2.82 -15.01 -21.72
C ASP A 17 3.50 -14.71 -20.38
N VAL A 18 4.55 -13.90 -20.40
CA VAL A 18 5.27 -13.45 -19.21
C VAL A 18 5.22 -11.93 -19.14
N TYR A 19 4.91 -11.42 -17.97
CA TYR A 19 4.91 -9.99 -17.67
C TYR A 19 5.71 -9.73 -16.39
N ALA A 20 6.51 -8.68 -16.38
CA ALA A 20 7.17 -8.18 -15.20
C ALA A 20 7.27 -6.67 -15.24
N GLU A 21 7.10 -6.03 -14.11
CA GLU A 21 7.16 -4.59 -13.92
C GLU A 21 7.90 -4.24 -12.64
N LEU A 22 8.77 -3.24 -12.71
CA LEU A 22 9.36 -2.58 -11.56
C LEU A 22 9.07 -1.10 -11.69
N TYR A 23 8.40 -0.52 -10.71
CA TYR A 23 7.95 0.86 -10.72
C TYR A 23 8.31 1.57 -9.41
N GLY A 24 8.79 2.81 -9.52
CA GLY A 24 9.08 3.67 -8.38
C GLY A 24 8.28 4.97 -8.44
N THR A 25 7.75 5.40 -7.31
CA THR A 25 6.99 6.66 -7.18
C THR A 25 7.46 7.44 -5.97
N GLY A 26 7.61 8.76 -6.14
CA GLY A 26 7.76 9.71 -5.06
C GLY A 26 6.47 10.52 -4.89
N VAL A 27 6.12 10.82 -3.64
CA VAL A 27 4.95 11.61 -3.26
C VAL A 27 5.35 12.65 -2.23
N ALA A 28 4.86 13.88 -2.41
CA ALA A 28 4.83 14.90 -1.36
C ALA A 28 3.37 15.22 -1.05
N TRP A 29 3.04 15.38 0.21
CA TRP A 29 1.68 15.67 0.64
C TRP A 29 1.66 16.69 1.77
N GLY A 30 0.55 17.40 1.87
CA GLY A 30 0.26 18.32 2.96
C GLY A 30 -1.21 18.25 3.31
N SER A 31 -1.52 18.31 4.58
CA SER A 31 -2.90 18.41 5.08
C SER A 31 -2.96 19.38 6.26
N SER A 32 -4.03 20.17 6.32
CA SER A 32 -4.38 20.93 7.49
C SER A 32 -5.38 20.15 8.33
N ILE A 33 -5.19 20.13 9.63
CA ILE A 33 -6.15 19.60 10.58
C ILE A 33 -6.81 20.79 11.27
N SER A 34 -8.11 20.97 11.07
CA SER A 34 -8.91 21.92 11.82
C SER A 34 -9.57 21.21 12.99
N ASP A 35 -9.43 21.76 14.17
CA ASP A 35 -10.16 21.31 15.35
C ASP A 35 -11.56 21.95 15.36
N TYR A 36 -12.54 21.23 14.85
CA TYR A 36 -13.94 21.70 14.79
C TYR A 36 -14.54 22.03 16.15
N LEU A 37 -14.02 21.45 17.24
CA LEU A 37 -14.54 21.69 18.58
C LEU A 37 -13.99 22.99 19.19
N ARG A 38 -12.85 23.46 18.72
CA ARG A 38 -12.17 24.65 19.23
C ARG A 38 -12.13 25.82 18.27
N LEU A 39 -12.58 25.63 17.02
CA LEU A 39 -12.53 26.64 15.96
C LEU A 39 -11.13 27.21 15.70
N GLU A 40 -10.10 26.52 16.13
CA GLU A 40 -8.72 26.91 15.92
C GLU A 40 -8.12 26.07 14.79
N GLU A 41 -7.54 26.73 13.82
CA GLU A 41 -6.75 26.10 12.78
C GLU A 41 -5.43 25.67 13.38
N ARG A 42 -5.24 24.38 13.53
CA ARG A 42 -4.02 23.83 14.11
C ARG A 42 -3.32 22.94 13.11
N ASP A 43 -2.09 23.32 12.89
CA ASP A 43 -1.00 22.57 12.30
C ASP A 43 -1.20 21.85 10.99
N TYR A 44 -0.20 22.01 10.14
CA TYR A 44 -0.05 21.30 8.87
C TYR A 44 0.72 20.02 9.10
N ASN A 45 0.18 18.91 8.66
CA ASN A 45 0.98 17.72 8.45
C ASN A 45 1.63 17.81 7.06
N LEU A 46 2.94 17.90 7.04
CA LEU A 46 3.74 17.88 5.84
C LEU A 46 4.53 16.59 5.80
N GLY A 47 4.55 15.96 4.65
CA GLY A 47 5.31 14.73 4.49
C GLY A 47 5.72 14.47 3.06
N SER A 48 6.56 13.49 2.92
CA SER A 48 6.93 12.91 1.65
C SER A 48 7.01 11.42 1.79
N GLY A 49 7.07 10.75 0.68
CA GLY A 49 7.23 9.32 0.67
C GLY A 49 7.70 8.84 -0.69
N TYR A 50 8.09 7.59 -0.70
CA TYR A 50 8.31 6.88 -1.94
C TYR A 50 7.72 5.48 -1.83
N SER A 51 7.41 4.91 -2.97
CA SER A 51 7.05 3.51 -3.08
C SER A 51 7.85 2.83 -4.16
N VAL A 52 8.09 1.54 -3.95
CA VAL A 52 8.62 0.64 -4.96
C VAL A 52 7.63 -0.50 -5.12
N LYS A 53 7.24 -0.76 -6.35
CA LYS A 53 6.35 -1.84 -6.73
C LYS A 53 7.08 -2.78 -7.67
N ALA A 54 7.05 -4.06 -7.36
CA ALA A 54 7.47 -5.14 -8.24
C ALA A 54 6.26 -6.02 -8.52
N PHE A 55 5.98 -6.23 -9.78
CA PHE A 55 4.87 -7.05 -10.24
C PHE A 55 5.40 -8.07 -11.26
N THR A 56 4.96 -9.30 -11.15
CA THR A 56 5.22 -10.32 -12.17
C THR A 56 4.01 -11.19 -12.38
N GLY A 57 3.84 -11.67 -13.60
CA GLY A 57 2.71 -12.50 -13.95
C GLY A 57 3.02 -13.46 -15.07
N LEU A 58 2.35 -14.59 -15.03
CA LEU A 58 2.34 -15.60 -16.07
C LEU A 58 0.89 -15.79 -16.52
N ALA A 59 0.65 -15.77 -17.81
CA ALA A 59 -0.64 -16.16 -18.37
C ALA A 59 -0.47 -17.39 -19.27
N TYR A 60 -1.33 -18.38 -19.11
CA TYR A 60 -1.33 -19.60 -19.89
C TYR A 60 -2.60 -19.72 -20.73
N ASP A 61 -2.41 -19.98 -22.03
CA ASP A 61 -3.48 -20.18 -23.01
C ASP A 61 -4.54 -19.07 -23.03
N LYS A 62 -4.15 -17.84 -22.62
CA LYS A 62 -5.03 -16.66 -22.46
C LYS A 62 -6.23 -16.89 -21.54
N ARG A 63 -6.18 -17.92 -20.70
CA ARG A 63 -7.27 -18.28 -19.77
C ARG A 63 -6.87 -18.28 -18.33
N TRP A 64 -5.69 -18.76 -18.03
CA TRP A 64 -5.16 -18.80 -16.68
C TRP A 64 -4.14 -17.70 -16.50
N ALA A 65 -4.21 -17.02 -15.38
CA ALA A 65 -3.17 -16.06 -15.00
C ALA A 65 -2.80 -16.28 -13.53
N PHE A 66 -1.50 -16.25 -13.28
CA PHE A 66 -0.94 -16.21 -11.94
C PHE A 66 -0.10 -14.96 -11.81
N LEU A 67 -0.41 -14.13 -10.81
CA LEU A 67 0.20 -12.83 -10.59
C LEU A 67 0.78 -12.76 -9.19
N ILE A 68 1.94 -12.14 -9.07
CA ILE A 68 2.58 -11.79 -7.81
C ILE A 68 2.83 -10.29 -7.81
N ASP A 69 2.49 -9.64 -6.72
CA ASP A 69 2.62 -8.20 -6.53
C ASP A 69 3.26 -7.93 -5.17
N LEU A 70 4.31 -7.14 -5.16
CA LEU A 70 4.99 -6.67 -3.97
C LEU A 70 5.09 -5.15 -4.03
N GLU A 71 4.49 -4.46 -3.07
CA GLU A 71 4.60 -3.02 -2.91
C GLU A 71 5.21 -2.68 -1.56
N ASN A 72 6.13 -1.74 -1.56
CA ASN A 72 6.73 -1.22 -0.35
C ASN A 72 6.65 0.30 -0.36
N TYR A 73 6.02 0.85 0.67
CA TYR A 73 5.82 2.29 0.87
C TYR A 73 6.64 2.75 2.05
N HIS A 74 7.35 3.85 1.89
CA HIS A 74 8.00 4.60 2.95
C HIS A 74 7.41 5.99 3.02
N ILE A 75 6.88 6.35 4.18
CA ILE A 75 6.23 7.63 4.44
C ILE A 75 6.99 8.33 5.55
N PHE A 76 7.37 9.57 5.29
CA PHE A 76 8.07 10.44 6.23
C PHE A 76 7.19 11.62 6.55
N THR A 77 6.97 11.89 7.81
CA THR A 77 6.30 13.10 8.29
C THR A 77 7.35 14.11 8.65
N TRP A 78 7.40 15.25 7.96
CA TRP A 78 8.36 16.32 8.22
C TRP A 78 7.92 17.23 9.34
N LYS A 79 6.62 17.49 9.40
CA LYS A 79 5.97 18.23 10.46
C LYS A 79 4.67 17.52 10.80
N GLY A 80 4.53 17.12 12.04
CA GLY A 80 3.31 16.56 12.62
C GLY A 80 2.70 17.55 13.61
N TYR A 81 1.47 17.29 13.98
CA TYR A 81 0.81 17.99 15.07
C TYR A 81 1.59 17.71 16.37
N GLU A 82 2.15 18.74 16.97
CA GLU A 82 2.70 18.70 18.32
C GLU A 82 1.69 19.42 19.22
N PRO A 83 0.86 18.69 19.98
CA PRO A 83 -0.01 19.33 20.94
C PRO A 83 0.85 20.04 22.00
N ASP A 84 0.41 21.21 22.42
CA ASP A 84 1.04 21.94 23.53
C ASP A 84 0.75 21.21 24.84
N ILE A 85 1.54 20.17 25.09
CA ILE A 85 1.39 19.28 26.24
C ILE A 85 2.58 19.51 27.17
N ASP A 86 2.30 19.80 28.42
CA ASP A 86 3.33 19.75 29.48
C ASP A 86 3.73 18.28 29.71
N TRP A 87 4.76 17.86 29.04
CA TRP A 87 5.31 16.51 29.13
C TRP A 87 5.83 16.14 30.54
N ASN A 88 6.05 17.14 31.41
CA ASN A 88 6.44 16.90 32.79
C ASN A 88 5.23 16.59 33.69
N ALA A 89 4.04 17.01 33.30
CA ALA A 89 2.82 16.86 34.08
C ALA A 89 1.97 15.65 33.66
N VAL A 90 2.21 15.06 32.54
CA VAL A 90 1.35 14.02 31.96
C VAL A 90 2.13 12.75 31.67
N ASP A 91 1.56 11.60 32.01
CA ASP A 91 2.09 10.30 31.65
C ASP A 91 1.96 10.11 30.12
N PRO A 92 3.07 10.12 29.35
CA PRO A 92 3.01 10.05 27.89
C PRO A 92 2.45 8.72 27.38
N THR A 93 2.40 7.67 28.20
CA THR A 93 1.85 6.37 27.83
C THR A 93 0.33 6.38 27.73
N LYS A 94 -0.33 7.39 28.29
CA LYS A 94 -1.79 7.55 28.31
C LYS A 94 -2.31 8.52 27.25
N LEU A 95 -1.43 9.22 26.55
CA LEU A 95 -1.79 10.18 25.55
C LEU A 95 -1.96 9.50 24.20
N ASN A 96 -3.18 9.57 23.69
CA ASN A 96 -3.44 9.20 22.30
C ASN A 96 -3.11 10.40 21.41
N VAL A 97 -1.83 10.65 21.16
CA VAL A 97 -1.37 11.75 20.31
C VAL A 97 -1.45 11.30 18.86
N GLN A 98 -2.55 11.63 18.22
CA GLN A 98 -2.65 11.50 16.77
C GLN A 98 -1.79 12.60 16.14
N GLY A 99 -0.78 12.25 15.41
CA GLY A 99 0.04 13.23 14.69
C GLY A 99 1.53 13.15 14.96
N ASP A 100 1.93 12.36 15.92
CA ASP A 100 3.34 12.11 16.23
C ASP A 100 3.98 11.03 15.35
N ALA A 101 3.36 10.67 14.23
CA ALA A 101 3.92 9.67 13.32
C ALA A 101 5.08 10.27 12.53
N GLY A 102 6.30 9.96 12.95
CA GLY A 102 7.51 10.35 12.23
C GLY A 102 7.65 9.60 10.91
N ASN A 103 7.61 8.27 10.95
CA ASN A 103 7.83 7.43 9.78
C ASN A 103 6.89 6.23 9.78
N ALA A 104 6.38 5.90 8.62
CA ALA A 104 5.61 4.67 8.42
C ALA A 104 6.16 3.86 7.26
N ARG A 105 6.21 2.56 7.43
CA ARG A 105 6.52 1.60 6.37
C ARG A 105 5.33 0.68 6.19
N LEU A 106 4.88 0.55 4.96
CA LEU A 106 3.83 -0.39 4.59
C LEU A 106 4.36 -1.32 3.52
N THR A 107 4.25 -2.62 3.74
CA THR A 107 4.54 -3.65 2.76
C THR A 107 3.26 -4.38 2.42
N VAL A 108 2.96 -4.48 1.15
CA VAL A 108 1.82 -5.23 0.62
C VAL A 108 2.37 -6.33 -0.28
N PHE A 109 2.06 -7.56 0.05
CA PHE A 109 2.36 -8.71 -0.79
C PHE A 109 1.04 -9.33 -1.23
N SER A 110 0.87 -9.58 -2.52
CA SER A 110 -0.32 -10.27 -3.02
C SER A 110 -0.01 -11.32 -4.07
N THR A 111 -0.84 -12.34 -4.09
CA THR A 111 -0.87 -13.34 -5.14
C THR A 111 -2.28 -13.44 -5.70
N THR A 112 -2.40 -13.59 -7.01
CA THR A 112 -3.70 -13.73 -7.67
C THR A 112 -3.66 -14.91 -8.63
N LEU A 113 -4.63 -15.79 -8.49
CA LEU A 113 -4.93 -16.82 -9.49
C LEU A 113 -6.24 -16.44 -10.18
N ALA A 114 -6.20 -16.30 -11.48
CA ALA A 114 -7.37 -15.93 -12.28
C ALA A 114 -7.63 -16.92 -13.40
N TYR A 115 -8.90 -17.11 -13.69
CA TYR A 115 -9.36 -17.91 -14.80
C TYR A 115 -10.38 -17.14 -15.64
N MET A 116 -10.21 -17.15 -16.96
CA MET A 116 -11.12 -16.54 -17.92
C MET A 116 -11.78 -17.63 -18.77
N SER A 117 -13.09 -17.71 -18.69
CA SER A 117 -13.89 -18.64 -19.49
C SER A 117 -14.01 -18.19 -20.95
N LYS A 118 -14.20 -19.13 -21.85
CA LYS A 118 -14.63 -18.85 -23.24
C LYS A 118 -15.99 -18.13 -23.31
N HIS A 119 -16.82 -18.28 -22.29
CA HIS A 119 -18.18 -17.72 -22.23
C HIS A 119 -18.23 -16.34 -21.56
N LYS A 120 -17.12 -15.57 -21.62
CA LYS A 120 -17.04 -14.18 -21.16
C LYS A 120 -17.13 -13.98 -19.63
N TRP A 121 -17.15 -15.00 -18.79
CA TRP A 121 -17.05 -14.84 -17.35
C TRP A 121 -15.60 -15.07 -16.87
N ASN A 122 -15.27 -14.46 -15.79
CA ASN A 122 -13.98 -14.66 -15.13
C ASN A 122 -14.17 -14.87 -13.62
N ILE A 123 -13.21 -15.55 -13.04
CA ILE A 123 -13.08 -15.72 -11.60
C ILE A 123 -11.64 -15.48 -11.22
N ALA A 124 -11.42 -14.76 -10.13
CA ALA A 124 -10.10 -14.56 -9.58
C ALA A 124 -10.12 -14.73 -8.06
N LEU A 125 -9.11 -15.42 -7.56
CA LEU A 125 -8.82 -15.54 -6.13
C LEU A 125 -7.55 -14.74 -5.86
N ARG A 126 -7.64 -13.73 -5.02
CA ARG A 126 -6.53 -12.89 -4.60
C ARG A 126 -6.31 -13.02 -3.10
N ASN A 127 -5.07 -13.30 -2.72
CA ASN A 127 -4.61 -13.27 -1.34
C ASN A 127 -3.75 -12.04 -1.17
N ARG A 128 -3.93 -11.29 -0.07
CA ARG A 128 -3.11 -10.14 0.26
C ARG A 128 -2.65 -10.20 1.71
N TYR A 129 -1.40 -9.88 1.90
CA TYR A 129 -0.80 -9.68 3.20
C TYR A 129 -0.31 -8.24 3.31
N PHE A 130 -0.71 -7.56 4.36
CA PHE A 130 -0.31 -6.21 4.70
C PHE A 130 0.53 -6.27 5.97
N SER A 131 1.67 -5.61 5.95
CA SER A 131 2.49 -5.38 7.13
C SER A 131 2.77 -3.89 7.24
N ARG A 132 2.40 -3.31 8.36
CA ARG A 132 2.62 -1.89 8.65
C ARG A 132 3.44 -1.76 9.91
N ARG A 133 4.50 -0.97 9.83
CA ARG A 133 5.26 -0.48 10.97
C ARG A 133 5.17 1.03 11.00
N THR A 134 4.81 1.60 12.14
CA THR A 134 4.80 3.04 12.36
C THR A 134 5.75 3.35 13.50
N HIS A 135 6.73 4.18 13.20
CA HIS A 135 7.69 4.69 14.19
C HIS A 135 7.23 6.05 14.67
N TYR A 136 7.05 6.17 15.98
CA TYR A 136 6.63 7.39 16.64
C TYR A 136 7.82 8.03 17.37
N LYS A 137 7.85 9.37 17.40
CA LYS A 137 8.90 10.12 18.08
C LYS A 137 8.83 9.96 19.61
N TYR A 138 7.60 9.97 20.14
CA TYR A 138 7.34 10.00 21.60
C TYR A 138 6.64 8.74 22.12
N HIS A 139 6.26 7.82 21.27
CA HIS A 139 5.54 6.60 21.64
C HIS A 139 6.27 5.36 21.15
N LYS A 140 5.86 4.23 21.69
CA LYS A 140 6.33 2.93 21.21
C LYS A 140 5.87 2.69 19.78
N ASP A 141 6.74 2.15 18.95
CA ASP A 141 6.43 1.72 17.61
C ASP A 141 5.23 0.77 17.59
N ILE A 142 4.40 0.90 16.59
CA ILE A 142 3.26 0.02 16.35
C ILE A 142 3.52 -0.80 15.10
N ASP A 143 3.55 -2.13 15.29
CA ASP A 143 3.56 -3.10 14.22
C ASP A 143 2.18 -3.74 14.11
N SER A 144 1.65 -3.77 12.90
CA SER A 144 0.40 -4.43 12.60
C SER A 144 0.49 -5.22 11.30
N SER A 145 -0.21 -6.32 11.25
CA SER A 145 -0.34 -7.10 10.02
C SER A 145 -1.77 -7.56 9.83
N THR A 146 -2.19 -7.64 8.59
CA THR A 146 -3.52 -8.09 8.20
C THR A 146 -3.41 -8.98 6.97
N TYR A 147 -4.22 -9.98 6.93
CA TYR A 147 -4.34 -10.89 5.80
C TYR A 147 -5.78 -10.86 5.29
N ASP A 148 -5.96 -10.74 3.98
CA ASP A 148 -7.26 -10.85 3.36
C ASP A 148 -7.27 -11.82 2.16
N ILE A 149 -8.44 -12.38 1.90
CA ILE A 149 -8.73 -13.23 0.75
C ILE A 149 -9.92 -12.62 0.03
N MET A 150 -9.77 -12.36 -1.26
CA MET A 150 -10.80 -11.78 -2.11
C MET A 150 -11.14 -12.73 -3.25
N LEU A 151 -12.41 -13.06 -3.38
CA LEU A 151 -12.96 -13.74 -4.54
C LEU A 151 -13.65 -12.71 -5.44
N THR A 152 -13.27 -12.66 -6.69
CA THR A 152 -13.88 -11.77 -7.68
C THR A 152 -14.53 -12.59 -8.77
N LEU A 153 -15.78 -12.28 -9.06
CA LEU A 153 -16.53 -12.80 -10.21
C LEU A 153 -16.82 -11.65 -11.15
N GLY A 154 -16.54 -11.85 -12.44
CA GLY A 154 -16.77 -10.83 -13.44
C GLY A 154 -17.44 -11.41 -14.68
N TRP A 155 -18.19 -10.57 -15.37
CA TRP A 155 -18.80 -10.87 -16.63
C TRP A 155 -18.38 -9.82 -17.67
N ARG A 156 -17.91 -10.27 -18.83
CA ARG A 156 -17.54 -9.36 -19.91
C ARG A 156 -18.74 -9.22 -20.86
N ILE A 157 -19.24 -8.03 -20.97
CA ILE A 157 -20.31 -7.64 -21.90
C ILE A 157 -19.80 -7.65 -23.35
#